data_569949e68ce9965b74887c735b84a16b
#
_entry.id   569949e68ce9965b74887c735b84a16b
#
_cell.length_a   1.000
_cell.length_b   1.000
_cell.length_c   1.000
_cell.angle_alpha   90.00
_cell.angle_beta   90.00
_cell.angle_gamma   90.00
#
_symmetry.space_group_name_H-M   'P 1'
#
loop_
_entity.id
_entity.type
_entity.pdbx_description
1 polymer ?
#
loop_
_entity_poly.entity_id
_entity_poly.type
_entity_poly.pdbx_seq_one_letter_code
_entity_poly.pdbx_strand_id
1 'polypeptide(L)'
;RETEIRNEQLVAIGTLAAGTAHALGTPLSTMAILLTELDKLDEDQLKKEEIKSDISTLKQQILRCKNSLTQLTRYYNKDNPEAQEEVSVEDFIDDIKEYLVNMHPSSSLGFESNCPADTKILSNLNLRHALINIIENSVKAASKHVTIRFNLHERLPSEIEISIVDDGPGIPTEVMESLGEPFISTRRESMGLGIFLANASITQLGGQIEMFNLKLGGAKTSIRLPMLNR
;
A
#
# COMPACT_ATOMS: atom_id res chain seq x y z
N ARG A 1 21.71 -7.13 -21.92
CA ARG A 1 21.11 -6.14 -21.00
C ARG A 1 19.64 -5.84 -21.33
N GLU A 2 19.30 -5.39 -22.56
CA GLU A 2 17.88 -5.13 -22.95
C GLU A 2 17.02 -6.40 -22.91
N THR A 3 17.56 -7.53 -23.33
CA THR A 3 16.86 -8.83 -23.32
C THR A 3 16.65 -9.35 -21.89
N GLU A 4 17.59 -9.14 -21.00
CA GLU A 4 17.50 -9.51 -19.59
C GLU A 4 16.42 -8.68 -18.87
N ILE A 5 16.44 -7.36 -19.06
CA ILE A 5 15.43 -6.44 -18.51
C ILE A 5 14.02 -6.81 -19.01
N ARG A 6 13.90 -7.17 -20.30
CA ARG A 6 12.63 -7.60 -20.90
C ARG A 6 12.14 -8.94 -20.35
N ASN A 7 13.05 -9.89 -20.10
CA ASN A 7 12.71 -11.17 -19.50
C ASN A 7 12.31 -11.02 -18.03
N GLU A 8 13.01 -10.20 -17.26
CA GLU A 8 12.62 -9.88 -15.88
C GLU A 8 11.25 -9.22 -15.81
N GLN A 9 10.95 -8.31 -16.73
CA GLN A 9 9.62 -7.69 -16.85
C GLN A 9 8.53 -8.71 -17.21
N LEU A 10 8.79 -9.65 -18.13
CA LEU A 10 7.83 -10.68 -18.51
C LEU A 10 7.55 -11.66 -17.34
N VAL A 11 8.58 -12.03 -16.60
CA VAL A 11 8.43 -12.87 -15.40
C VAL A 11 7.63 -12.12 -14.31
N ALA A 12 7.94 -10.85 -14.08
CA ALA A 12 7.19 -10.02 -13.13
C ALA A 12 5.71 -9.88 -13.52
N ILE A 13 5.42 -9.66 -14.82
CA ILE A 13 4.05 -9.58 -15.34
C ILE A 13 3.33 -10.94 -15.22
N GLY A 14 4.00 -12.04 -15.55
CA GLY A 14 3.43 -13.39 -15.42
C GLY A 14 3.10 -13.73 -13.97
N THR A 15 3.99 -13.43 -13.05
CA THR A 15 3.81 -13.61 -11.61
C THR A 15 2.69 -12.73 -11.07
N LEU A 16 2.63 -11.47 -11.49
CA LEU A 16 1.57 -10.53 -11.14
C LEU A 16 0.20 -11.01 -11.64
N ALA A 17 0.12 -11.48 -12.89
CA ALA A 17 -1.11 -12.00 -13.47
C ALA A 17 -1.62 -13.25 -12.73
N ALA A 18 -0.74 -14.20 -12.41
CA ALA A 18 -1.07 -15.41 -11.69
C ALA A 18 -1.57 -15.11 -10.26
N GLY A 19 -0.86 -14.24 -9.54
CA GLY A 19 -1.25 -13.84 -8.18
C GLY A 19 -2.56 -13.05 -8.15
N THR A 20 -2.81 -12.23 -9.16
CA THR A 20 -4.07 -11.50 -9.28
C THR A 20 -5.23 -12.43 -9.59
N ALA A 21 -5.04 -13.39 -10.51
CA ALA A 21 -6.05 -14.40 -10.80
C ALA A 21 -6.42 -15.19 -9.53
N HIS A 22 -5.44 -15.55 -8.71
CA HIS A 22 -5.67 -16.22 -7.42
C HIS A 22 -6.39 -15.29 -6.41
N ALA A 23 -5.96 -14.05 -6.29
CA ALA A 23 -6.52 -13.07 -5.36
C ALA A 23 -7.95 -12.62 -5.72
N LEU A 24 -8.29 -12.63 -7.01
CA LEU A 24 -9.66 -12.40 -7.48
C LEU A 24 -10.51 -13.67 -7.41
N GLY A 25 -9.92 -14.83 -7.66
CA GLY A 25 -10.61 -16.10 -7.63
C GLY A 25 -11.26 -16.42 -6.29
N THR A 26 -10.55 -16.16 -5.18
CA THR A 26 -11.06 -16.42 -3.83
C THR A 26 -12.31 -15.58 -3.49
N PRO A 27 -12.32 -14.23 -3.59
CA PRO A 27 -13.51 -13.43 -3.31
C PRO A 27 -14.66 -13.71 -4.29
N LEU A 28 -14.36 -13.97 -5.57
CA LEU A 28 -15.37 -14.33 -6.56
C LEU A 28 -16.05 -15.66 -6.23
N SER A 29 -15.27 -16.67 -5.80
CA SER A 29 -15.82 -17.96 -5.36
C SER A 29 -16.71 -17.79 -4.12
N THR A 30 -16.30 -17.01 -3.14
CA THR A 30 -17.10 -16.70 -1.96
C THR A 30 -18.41 -16.00 -2.34
N MET A 31 -18.37 -15.02 -3.25
CA MET A 31 -19.58 -14.36 -3.74
C MET A 31 -20.50 -15.32 -4.48
N ALA A 32 -19.97 -16.21 -5.30
CA ALA A 32 -20.75 -17.21 -6.04
C ALA A 32 -21.46 -18.18 -5.09
N ILE A 33 -20.79 -18.64 -4.02
CA ILE A 33 -21.39 -19.53 -3.01
C ILE A 33 -22.54 -18.83 -2.30
N LEU A 34 -22.30 -17.61 -1.76
CA LEU A 34 -23.31 -16.85 -1.03
C LEU A 34 -24.52 -16.50 -1.91
N LEU A 35 -24.30 -16.12 -3.16
CA LEU A 35 -25.38 -15.86 -4.11
C LEU A 35 -26.18 -17.13 -4.41
N THR A 36 -25.50 -18.28 -4.53
CA THR A 36 -26.18 -19.57 -4.75
C THR A 36 -26.99 -20.03 -3.54
N GLU A 37 -26.51 -19.72 -2.33
CA GLU A 37 -27.23 -19.97 -1.09
C GLU A 37 -28.46 -19.08 -0.97
N LEU A 38 -28.32 -17.78 -1.24
CA LEU A 38 -29.42 -16.81 -1.24
C LEU A 38 -30.51 -17.16 -2.29
N ASP A 39 -30.12 -17.66 -3.46
CA ASP A 39 -31.03 -18.04 -4.54
C ASP A 39 -31.87 -19.28 -4.22
N LYS A 40 -31.43 -20.10 -3.27
CA LYS A 40 -32.15 -21.33 -2.81
C LYS A 40 -33.08 -21.10 -1.64
N LEU A 41 -33.10 -19.91 -1.04
CA LEU A 41 -33.94 -19.60 0.11
C LEU A 41 -35.37 -19.36 -0.34
N ASP A 42 -36.33 -20.12 0.26
CA ASP A 42 -37.74 -19.84 0.12
C ASP A 42 -38.16 -18.59 0.90
N GLU A 43 -39.25 -17.93 0.48
CA GLU A 43 -39.72 -16.66 1.09
C GLU A 43 -39.93 -16.74 2.61
N ASP A 44 -40.26 -17.90 3.15
CA ASP A 44 -40.47 -18.15 4.59
C ASP A 44 -39.15 -18.36 5.37
N GLN A 45 -38.03 -18.60 4.70
CA GLN A 45 -36.70 -18.86 5.30
C GLN A 45 -35.82 -17.59 5.38
N LEU A 46 -36.29 -16.50 4.82
CA LEU A 46 -35.59 -15.24 4.76
C LEU A 46 -35.52 -14.54 6.13
N LYS A 47 -34.65 -15.03 7.03
CA LYS A 47 -34.32 -14.30 8.25
C LYS A 47 -33.58 -13.03 7.89
N LYS A 48 -34.20 -11.90 8.20
CA LYS A 48 -33.73 -10.56 7.82
C LYS A 48 -32.29 -10.22 8.27
N GLU A 49 -31.80 -10.85 9.33
CA GLU A 49 -30.43 -10.62 9.87
C GLU A 49 -29.36 -11.45 9.14
N GLU A 50 -29.66 -12.69 8.75
CA GLU A 50 -28.75 -13.54 7.99
C GLU A 50 -28.50 -12.94 6.61
N ILE A 51 -29.54 -12.50 5.92
CA ILE A 51 -29.43 -11.82 4.62
C ILE A 51 -28.62 -10.54 4.71
N LYS A 52 -28.78 -9.74 5.77
CA LYS A 52 -27.96 -8.54 5.97
C LYS A 52 -26.47 -8.88 6.14
N SER A 53 -26.17 -9.96 6.85
CA SER A 53 -24.81 -10.47 7.03
C SER A 53 -24.21 -10.89 5.69
N ASP A 54 -24.95 -11.66 4.88
CA ASP A 54 -24.50 -12.13 3.58
C ASP A 54 -24.30 -10.99 2.57
N ILE A 55 -25.22 -10.03 2.55
CA ILE A 55 -25.08 -8.80 1.75
C ILE A 55 -23.85 -7.99 2.20
N SER A 56 -23.59 -7.89 3.51
CA SER A 56 -22.40 -7.21 4.03
C SER A 56 -21.13 -7.91 3.57
N THR A 57 -21.10 -9.24 3.63
CA THR A 57 -19.99 -10.05 3.16
C THR A 57 -19.77 -9.89 1.65
N LEU A 58 -20.83 -9.93 0.85
CA LEU A 58 -20.78 -9.70 -0.59
C LEU A 58 -20.18 -8.31 -0.92
N LYS A 59 -20.62 -7.26 -0.22
CA LYS A 59 -20.06 -5.91 -0.37
C LYS A 59 -18.58 -5.86 -0.05
N GLN A 60 -18.12 -6.54 1.01
CA GLN A 60 -16.71 -6.63 1.35
C GLN A 60 -15.90 -7.35 0.27
N GLN A 61 -16.42 -8.46 -0.29
CA GLN A 61 -15.74 -9.16 -1.38
C GLN A 61 -15.64 -8.32 -2.66
N ILE A 62 -16.68 -7.57 -3.01
CA ILE A 62 -16.65 -6.62 -4.13
C ILE A 62 -15.57 -5.54 -3.92
N LEU A 63 -15.46 -4.97 -2.72
CA LEU A 63 -14.42 -4.01 -2.37
C LEU A 63 -13.01 -4.61 -2.48
N ARG A 64 -12.82 -5.85 -2.05
CA ARG A 64 -11.56 -6.59 -2.22
C ARG A 64 -11.19 -6.74 -3.70
N CYS A 65 -12.13 -7.19 -4.54
CA CYS A 65 -11.91 -7.30 -5.98
C CYS A 65 -11.57 -5.94 -6.62
N LYS A 66 -12.30 -4.89 -6.25
CA LYS A 66 -12.04 -3.52 -6.75
C LYS A 66 -10.64 -3.05 -6.38
N ASN A 67 -10.22 -3.26 -5.13
CA ASN A 67 -8.88 -2.88 -4.68
C ASN A 67 -7.79 -3.67 -5.41
N SER A 68 -8.00 -4.97 -5.62
CA SER A 68 -7.08 -5.82 -6.37
C SER A 68 -6.93 -5.37 -7.82
N LEU A 69 -8.04 -5.06 -8.50
CA LEU A 69 -8.03 -4.53 -9.87
C LEU A 69 -7.37 -3.16 -9.93
N THR A 70 -7.65 -2.28 -8.97
CA THR A 70 -7.03 -0.96 -8.92
C THR A 70 -5.50 -1.05 -8.75
N GLN A 71 -5.02 -1.95 -7.90
CA GLN A 71 -3.59 -2.20 -7.74
C GLN A 71 -2.93 -2.71 -9.02
N LEU A 72 -3.62 -3.57 -9.79
CA LEU A 72 -3.15 -4.07 -11.08
C LEU A 72 -3.09 -3.00 -12.16
N THR A 73 -4.20 -2.28 -12.36
CA THR A 73 -4.28 -1.26 -13.41
C THR A 73 -3.28 -0.15 -13.20
N ARG A 74 -2.96 0.17 -11.95
CA ARG A 74 -1.89 1.13 -11.59
C ARG A 74 -0.51 0.66 -12.01
N TYR A 75 -0.22 -0.64 -11.92
CA TYR A 75 1.05 -1.22 -12.40
C TYR A 75 1.14 -1.25 -13.93
N TYR A 76 0.01 -1.45 -14.62
CA TYR A 76 -0.04 -1.60 -16.08
C TYR A 76 0.02 -0.26 -16.84
N ASN A 77 -0.34 0.85 -16.22
CA ASN A 77 -0.26 2.19 -16.82
C ASN A 77 1.19 2.74 -16.93
N LYS A 78 2.16 1.82 -17.09
CA LYS A 78 3.58 2.15 -17.32
C LYS A 78 3.82 2.90 -18.64
N ASP A 79 2.90 2.80 -19.62
CA ASP A 79 3.04 3.43 -20.93
C ASP A 79 2.65 4.91 -20.96
N ASN A 80 2.06 5.41 -19.88
CA ASN A 80 1.87 6.84 -19.67
C ASN A 80 2.51 7.16 -18.30
N PRO A 81 3.80 7.55 -18.27
CA PRO A 81 4.36 8.06 -17.01
C PRO A 81 3.47 9.22 -16.60
N GLU A 82 2.64 9.00 -15.58
CA GLU A 82 1.83 10.06 -14.98
C GLU A 82 2.77 11.25 -14.81
N ALA A 83 2.32 12.40 -15.30
CA ALA A 83 3.13 13.59 -15.28
C ALA A 83 3.70 13.76 -13.88
N GLN A 84 5.01 13.64 -13.77
CA GLN A 84 5.68 13.92 -12.51
C GLN A 84 5.52 15.41 -12.27
N GLU A 85 4.99 15.75 -11.12
CA GLU A 85 4.77 17.12 -10.71
C GLU A 85 5.76 17.48 -9.61
N GLU A 86 6.29 18.70 -9.69
CA GLU A 86 7.04 19.27 -8.57
C GLU A 86 6.04 19.70 -7.50
N VAL A 87 6.11 19.09 -6.34
CA VAL A 87 5.25 19.45 -5.20
C VAL A 87 6.11 19.86 -4.00
N SER A 88 5.64 20.79 -3.20
CA SER A 88 6.26 21.04 -1.91
C SER A 88 6.03 19.84 -0.97
N VAL A 89 6.98 19.59 -0.08
CA VAL A 89 6.81 18.52 0.94
C VAL A 89 5.59 18.79 1.81
N GLU A 90 5.29 20.05 2.08
CA GLU A 90 4.14 20.47 2.89
C GLU A 90 2.80 20.12 2.20
N ASP A 91 2.62 20.52 0.92
CA ASP A 91 1.41 20.17 0.15
C ASP A 91 1.24 18.64 0.02
N PHE A 92 2.35 17.93 -0.17
CA PHE A 92 2.35 16.47 -0.26
C PHE A 92 1.91 15.80 1.06
N ILE A 93 2.34 16.35 2.21
CA ILE A 93 1.90 15.88 3.53
C ILE A 93 0.41 16.14 3.73
N ASP A 94 -0.07 17.33 3.39
CA ASP A 94 -1.48 17.72 3.58
C ASP A 94 -2.41 16.82 2.77
N ASP A 95 -2.08 16.54 1.52
CA ASP A 95 -2.84 15.63 0.67
C ASP A 95 -2.97 14.20 1.27
N ILE A 96 -1.85 13.66 1.77
CA ILE A 96 -1.85 12.31 2.38
C ILE A 96 -2.60 12.32 3.70
N LYS A 97 -2.43 13.36 4.50
CA LYS A 97 -3.07 13.54 5.80
C LYS A 97 -4.59 13.65 5.65
N GLU A 98 -5.08 14.45 4.70
CA GLU A 98 -6.51 14.59 4.42
C GLU A 98 -7.13 13.23 4.06
N TYR A 99 -6.50 12.46 3.17
CA TYR A 99 -6.97 11.14 2.81
C TYR A 99 -7.04 10.20 4.02
N LEU A 100 -5.96 10.11 4.80
CA LEU A 100 -5.84 9.15 5.92
C LEU A 100 -6.78 9.49 7.07
N VAL A 101 -6.97 10.77 7.40
CA VAL A 101 -7.92 11.20 8.44
C VAL A 101 -9.35 10.83 8.05
N ASN A 102 -9.72 11.00 6.78
CA ASN A 102 -11.05 10.64 6.29
C ASN A 102 -11.28 9.13 6.26
N MET A 103 -10.26 8.35 5.94
CA MET A 103 -10.37 6.88 5.83
C MET A 103 -10.20 6.15 7.16
N HIS A 104 -9.46 6.73 8.09
CA HIS A 104 -9.12 6.14 9.40
C HIS A 104 -9.38 7.11 10.57
N PRO A 105 -10.63 7.60 10.76
CA PRO A 105 -10.94 8.66 11.74
C PRO A 105 -10.68 8.27 13.19
N SER A 106 -10.64 6.97 13.48
CA SER A 106 -10.37 6.44 14.84
C SER A 106 -8.89 6.10 15.10
N SER A 107 -8.03 6.22 14.08
CA SER A 107 -6.61 5.89 14.22
C SER A 107 -5.82 7.09 14.75
N SER A 108 -4.87 6.83 15.67
CA SER A 108 -3.95 7.85 16.16
C SER A 108 -2.78 7.99 15.19
N LEU A 109 -2.84 9.02 14.33
CA LEU A 109 -1.82 9.34 13.34
C LEU A 109 -1.13 10.65 13.71
N GLY A 110 0.19 10.62 13.87
CA GLY A 110 1.03 11.80 14.06
C GLY A 110 1.83 12.13 12.80
N PHE A 111 1.72 13.38 12.33
CA PHE A 111 2.54 13.89 11.22
C PHE A 111 3.48 14.96 11.73
N GLU A 112 4.76 14.82 11.40
CA GLU A 112 5.82 15.75 11.79
C GLU A 112 6.67 16.07 10.56
N SER A 113 7.02 17.32 10.34
CA SER A 113 7.94 17.74 9.28
C SER A 113 9.00 18.67 9.84
N ASN A 114 10.27 18.35 9.53
CA ASN A 114 11.41 19.19 9.80
C ASN A 114 12.12 19.58 8.49
N CYS A 115 11.43 19.47 7.35
CA CYS A 115 11.95 19.93 6.08
C CYS A 115 11.82 21.47 5.99
N PRO A 116 12.78 22.17 5.37
CA PRO A 116 12.59 23.58 5.00
C PRO A 116 11.34 23.78 4.14
N ALA A 117 10.66 24.91 4.30
CA ALA A 117 9.38 25.19 3.64
C ALA A 117 9.44 25.20 2.09
N ASP A 118 10.63 25.42 1.53
CA ASP A 118 10.88 25.42 0.08
C ASP A 118 11.31 24.05 -0.47
N THR A 119 11.37 23.01 0.38
CA THR A 119 11.74 21.67 -0.03
C THR A 119 10.72 21.10 -1.00
N LYS A 120 11.18 20.69 -2.20
CA LYS A 120 10.35 20.09 -3.25
C LYS A 120 10.83 18.70 -3.59
N ILE A 121 9.88 17.87 -3.99
CA ILE A 121 10.10 16.52 -4.50
C ILE A 121 9.35 16.31 -5.82
N LEU A 122 9.80 15.33 -6.60
CA LEU A 122 8.98 14.80 -7.67
C LEU A 122 7.91 13.88 -7.08
N SER A 123 6.67 14.18 -7.37
CA SER A 123 5.53 13.35 -6.97
C SER A 123 4.72 12.94 -8.18
N ASN A 124 4.05 11.83 -8.04
CA ASN A 124 3.00 11.35 -8.93
C ASN A 124 1.97 10.56 -8.11
N LEU A 125 0.88 10.19 -8.74
CA LEU A 125 -0.18 9.41 -8.08
C LEU A 125 0.34 8.08 -7.51
N ASN A 126 1.32 7.45 -8.15
CA ASN A 126 1.90 6.19 -7.71
C ASN A 126 2.70 6.34 -6.41
N LEU A 127 3.48 7.41 -6.25
CA LEU A 127 4.18 7.71 -4.99
C LEU A 127 3.19 7.94 -3.84
N ARG A 128 2.15 8.75 -4.09
CA ARG A 128 1.10 9.02 -3.10
C ARG A 128 0.44 7.73 -2.63
N HIS A 129 0.05 6.87 -3.56
CA HIS A 129 -0.54 5.57 -3.23
C HIS A 129 0.45 4.61 -2.53
N ALA A 130 1.73 4.64 -2.90
CA ALA A 130 2.77 3.87 -2.25
C ALA A 130 2.86 4.22 -0.76
N LEU A 131 2.93 5.52 -0.44
CA LEU A 131 2.96 5.99 0.94
C LEU A 131 1.68 5.65 1.70
N ILE A 132 0.51 5.88 1.13
CA ILE A 132 -0.77 5.51 1.74
C ILE A 132 -0.79 4.01 2.06
N ASN A 133 -0.39 3.13 1.14
CA ASN A 133 -0.34 1.69 1.37
C ASN A 133 0.59 1.30 2.53
N ILE A 134 1.76 1.94 2.62
CA ILE A 134 2.72 1.67 3.72
C ILE A 134 2.15 2.16 5.04
N ILE A 135 1.58 3.38 5.08
CA ILE A 135 0.97 3.94 6.30
C ILE A 135 -0.22 3.08 6.75
N GLU A 136 -1.11 2.66 5.83
CA GLU A 136 -2.22 1.77 6.16
C GLU A 136 -1.76 0.41 6.70
N ASN A 137 -0.65 -0.13 6.23
CA ASN A 137 -0.07 -1.36 6.78
C ASN A 137 0.41 -1.14 8.21
N SER A 138 1.05 -0.01 8.50
CA SER A 138 1.45 0.39 9.85
C SER A 138 0.23 0.63 10.75
N VAL A 139 -0.82 1.30 10.27
CA VAL A 139 -2.09 1.48 11.01
C VAL A 139 -2.74 0.15 11.38
N LYS A 140 -2.75 -0.81 10.46
CA LYS A 140 -3.30 -2.16 10.71
C LYS A 140 -2.43 -3.00 11.66
N ALA A 141 -1.13 -2.69 11.77
CA ALA A 141 -0.20 -3.37 12.67
C ALA A 141 -0.13 -2.69 14.05
N ALA A 142 -0.31 -1.37 14.10
CA ALA A 142 -0.16 -0.57 15.30
C ALA A 142 -1.13 -1.00 16.41
N SER A 143 -0.62 -0.94 17.64
CA SER A 143 -1.42 -1.17 18.84
C SER A 143 -2.16 0.10 19.28
N LYS A 144 -1.53 1.28 19.11
CA LYS A 144 -2.07 2.57 19.54
C LYS A 144 -1.78 3.71 18.59
N HIS A 145 -0.57 3.80 18.02
CA HIS A 145 -0.12 5.01 17.35
C HIS A 145 0.80 4.73 16.17
N VAL A 146 0.67 5.56 15.11
CA VAL A 146 1.60 5.59 13.98
C VAL A 146 2.13 7.01 13.83
N THR A 147 3.46 7.16 13.78
CA THR A 147 4.13 8.45 13.56
C THR A 147 4.75 8.47 12.17
N ILE A 148 4.45 9.51 11.40
CA ILE A 148 5.00 9.76 10.07
C ILE A 148 5.86 11.03 10.16
N ARG A 149 7.17 10.92 9.86
CA ARG A 149 8.12 12.04 9.92
C ARG A 149 8.76 12.27 8.58
N PHE A 150 8.88 13.54 8.20
CA PHE A 150 9.59 14.01 7.03
C PHE A 150 10.78 14.85 7.47
N ASN A 151 12.00 14.40 7.14
CA ASN A 151 13.24 15.07 7.50
C ASN A 151 14.15 15.16 6.28
N LEU A 152 15.11 16.09 6.31
CA LEU A 152 16.27 15.99 5.44
C LEU A 152 17.09 14.76 5.85
N HIS A 153 17.60 14.00 4.88
CA HIS A 153 18.44 12.86 5.18
C HIS A 153 19.78 13.31 5.76
N GLU A 154 20.17 12.78 6.94
CA GLU A 154 21.33 13.27 7.70
C GLU A 154 22.65 13.22 6.95
N ARG A 155 22.86 12.20 6.10
CA ARG A 155 24.11 11.97 5.36
C ARG A 155 24.04 12.40 3.90
N LEU A 156 22.87 12.56 3.35
CA LEU A 156 22.61 12.92 1.96
C LEU A 156 21.62 14.10 1.94
N PRO A 157 22.10 15.35 2.13
CA PRO A 157 21.23 16.53 2.22
C PRO A 157 20.41 16.81 0.95
N SER A 158 20.70 16.10 -0.15
CA SER A 158 19.92 16.14 -1.40
C SER A 158 18.73 15.18 -1.40
N GLU A 159 18.49 14.48 -0.31
CA GLU A 159 17.39 13.53 -0.15
C GLU A 159 16.55 13.87 1.08
N ILE A 160 15.26 13.59 1.01
CA ILE A 160 14.38 13.54 2.17
C ILE A 160 14.27 12.11 2.68
N GLU A 161 14.16 11.94 3.98
CA GLU A 161 13.78 10.70 4.63
C GLU A 161 12.35 10.83 5.15
N ILE A 162 11.48 9.93 4.70
CA ILE A 162 10.13 9.75 5.24
C ILE A 162 10.17 8.51 6.11
N SER A 163 10.01 8.68 7.42
CA SER A 163 9.99 7.57 8.35
C SER A 163 8.59 7.34 8.90
N ILE A 164 8.11 6.10 8.79
CA ILE A 164 6.82 5.64 9.29
C ILE A 164 7.11 4.66 10.41
N VAL A 165 6.68 4.99 11.62
CA VAL A 165 6.94 4.20 12.84
C VAL A 165 5.62 3.79 13.46
N ASP A 166 5.46 2.50 13.72
CA ASP A 166 4.33 1.94 14.46
C ASP A 166 4.79 1.27 15.76
N ASP A 167 3.87 1.10 16.68
CA ASP A 167 4.05 0.42 17.98
C ASP A 167 3.47 -1.01 17.96
N GLY A 168 3.42 -1.63 16.80
CA GLY A 168 2.90 -2.98 16.59
C GLY A 168 3.85 -4.11 16.99
N PRO A 169 3.57 -5.33 16.57
CA PRO A 169 4.40 -6.50 16.89
C PRO A 169 5.72 -6.57 16.10
N GLY A 170 5.94 -5.65 15.16
CA GLY A 170 7.05 -5.68 14.22
C GLY A 170 6.72 -6.44 12.93
N ILE A 171 7.73 -6.52 12.05
CA ILE A 171 7.65 -7.15 10.74
C ILE A 171 8.33 -8.53 10.83
N PRO A 172 7.68 -9.62 10.40
CA PRO A 172 8.31 -10.93 10.32
C PRO A 172 9.55 -10.92 9.43
N THR A 173 10.57 -11.68 9.82
CA THR A 173 11.86 -11.76 9.11
C THR A 173 11.69 -12.11 7.63
N GLU A 174 10.80 -13.07 7.33
CA GLU A 174 10.49 -13.51 5.97
C GLU A 174 9.98 -12.37 5.07
N VAL A 175 9.23 -11.41 5.64
CA VAL A 175 8.75 -10.23 4.91
C VAL A 175 9.88 -9.21 4.70
N MET A 176 10.76 -9.06 5.68
CA MET A 176 11.90 -8.14 5.57
C MET A 176 12.94 -8.63 4.55
N GLU A 177 13.23 -9.94 4.54
CA GLU A 177 14.19 -10.55 3.60
C GLU A 177 13.68 -10.52 2.16
N SER A 178 12.36 -10.49 1.99
CA SER A 178 11.69 -10.53 0.69
C SER A 178 11.17 -9.15 0.27
N LEU A 179 11.73 -8.10 0.80
CA LEU A 179 11.35 -6.72 0.47
C LEU A 179 11.57 -6.49 -1.04
N GLY A 180 10.49 -6.18 -1.76
CA GLY A 180 10.54 -6.01 -3.21
C GLY A 180 10.15 -7.26 -4.01
N GLU A 181 9.88 -8.39 -3.37
CA GLU A 181 9.27 -9.54 -4.03
C GLU A 181 7.74 -9.48 -3.95
N PRO A 182 7.03 -9.87 -5.02
CA PRO A 182 5.57 -9.90 -5.04
C PRO A 182 5.01 -11.06 -4.21
N PHE A 183 3.78 -10.90 -3.72
CA PHE A 183 2.97 -11.92 -3.05
C PHE A 183 3.45 -12.40 -1.68
N ILE A 184 4.32 -11.67 -1.02
CA ILE A 184 4.74 -11.99 0.34
C ILE A 184 3.83 -11.24 1.32
N SER A 185 3.04 -12.00 2.04
CA SER A 185 2.16 -11.50 3.08
C SER A 185 1.93 -12.55 4.15
N THR A 186 2.07 -12.14 5.41
CA THR A 186 1.71 -12.97 6.58
C THR A 186 0.22 -12.93 6.89
N ARG A 187 -0.54 -12.06 6.23
CA ARG A 187 -1.99 -11.92 6.42
C ARG A 187 -2.74 -12.63 5.31
N ARG A 188 -3.63 -13.56 5.68
CA ARG A 188 -4.51 -14.28 4.72
C ARG A 188 -5.40 -13.36 3.87
N GLU A 189 -5.59 -12.12 4.30
CA GLU A 189 -6.47 -11.14 3.65
C GLU A 189 -5.74 -10.15 2.75
N SER A 190 -4.40 -10.20 2.67
CA SER A 190 -3.61 -9.30 1.84
C SER A 190 -2.80 -10.07 0.80
N MET A 191 -2.77 -9.54 -0.42
CA MET A 191 -2.06 -10.15 -1.55
C MET A 191 -0.53 -10.05 -1.47
N GLY A 192 0.03 -9.36 -0.49
CA GLY A 192 1.47 -9.07 -0.45
C GLY A 192 1.97 -8.17 -1.58
N LEU A 193 1.08 -7.51 -2.31
CA LEU A 193 1.45 -6.62 -3.42
C LEU A 193 1.71 -5.17 -2.98
N GLY A 194 1.19 -4.75 -1.84
CA GLY A 194 1.24 -3.35 -1.42
C GLY A 194 2.68 -2.82 -1.27
N ILE A 195 3.54 -3.57 -0.58
CA ILE A 195 4.94 -3.21 -0.37
C ILE A 195 5.74 -3.36 -1.66
N PHE A 196 5.48 -4.40 -2.46
CA PHE A 196 6.12 -4.59 -3.76
C PHE A 196 5.87 -3.41 -4.70
N LEU A 197 4.61 -3.00 -4.87
CA LEU A 197 4.22 -1.87 -5.70
C LEU A 197 4.76 -0.54 -5.16
N ALA A 198 4.79 -0.38 -3.84
CA ALA A 198 5.39 0.78 -3.20
C ALA A 198 6.90 0.86 -3.50
N ASN A 199 7.62 -0.25 -3.36
CA ASN A 199 9.05 -0.31 -3.69
C ASN A 199 9.30 0.04 -5.17
N ALA A 200 8.52 -0.53 -6.10
CA ALA A 200 8.64 -0.23 -7.52
C ALA A 200 8.40 1.26 -7.83
N SER A 201 7.38 1.87 -7.22
CA SER A 201 7.05 3.30 -7.42
C SER A 201 8.12 4.22 -6.84
N ILE A 202 8.65 3.92 -5.66
CA ILE A 202 9.70 4.69 -5.00
C ILE A 202 11.00 4.59 -5.81
N THR A 203 11.38 3.39 -6.24
CA THR A 203 12.58 3.15 -7.06
C THR A 203 12.50 3.86 -8.40
N GLN A 204 11.33 3.93 -9.03
CA GLN A 204 11.12 4.65 -10.30
C GLN A 204 11.41 6.16 -10.16
N LEU A 205 11.22 6.74 -8.98
CA LEU A 205 11.53 8.13 -8.67
C LEU A 205 12.96 8.32 -8.14
N GLY A 206 13.81 7.29 -8.23
CA GLY A 206 15.18 7.32 -7.74
C GLY A 206 15.31 7.16 -6.23
N GLY A 207 14.23 6.79 -5.55
CA GLY A 207 14.20 6.59 -4.11
C GLY A 207 14.54 5.16 -3.68
N GLN A 208 14.57 4.96 -2.37
CA GLN A 208 14.82 3.66 -1.73
C GLN A 208 13.89 3.47 -0.53
N ILE A 209 13.57 2.21 -0.22
CA ILE A 209 12.78 1.82 0.94
C ILE A 209 13.53 0.78 1.77
N GLU A 210 13.52 0.94 3.09
CA GLU A 210 14.12 0.03 4.05
C GLU A 210 13.14 -0.19 5.22
N MET A 211 13.16 -1.39 5.80
CA MET A 211 12.30 -1.74 6.92
C MET A 211 13.11 -2.31 8.08
N PHE A 212 12.76 -1.94 9.29
CA PHE A 212 13.46 -2.34 10.51
C PHE A 212 12.48 -2.66 11.63
N ASN A 213 12.79 -3.66 12.42
CA ASN A 213 12.15 -3.86 13.72
C ASN A 213 12.85 -3.01 14.79
N LEU A 214 12.06 -2.37 15.62
CA LEU A 214 12.56 -1.56 16.73
C LEU A 214 12.85 -2.42 17.95
N LYS A 215 13.91 -2.09 18.70
CA LYS A 215 14.34 -2.86 19.89
C LYS A 215 13.29 -2.94 21.00
N LEU A 216 12.43 -1.94 21.11
CA LEU A 216 11.38 -1.84 22.12
C LEU A 216 10.01 -2.31 21.61
N GLY A 217 9.95 -2.95 20.46
CA GLY A 217 8.73 -3.34 19.76
C GLY A 217 8.32 -2.31 18.70
N GLY A 218 7.50 -2.76 17.75
CA GLY A 218 7.09 -1.96 16.59
C GLY A 218 8.04 -2.08 15.41
N ALA A 219 7.68 -1.41 14.33
CA ALA A 219 8.46 -1.35 13.11
C ALA A 219 8.72 0.10 12.67
N LYS A 220 9.80 0.29 11.93
CA LYS A 220 10.11 1.52 11.19
C LYS A 220 10.27 1.18 9.73
N THR A 221 9.50 1.85 8.87
CA THR A 221 9.75 1.92 7.43
C THR A 221 10.39 3.26 7.12
N SER A 222 11.54 3.25 6.46
CA SER A 222 12.29 4.42 6.02
C SER A 222 12.28 4.49 4.50
N ILE A 223 11.84 5.61 3.94
CA ILE A 223 11.79 5.89 2.51
C ILE A 223 12.67 7.09 2.26
N ARG A 224 13.60 6.96 1.31
CA ARG A 224 14.44 8.07 0.85
C ARG A 224 14.00 8.48 -0.54
N LEU A 225 13.85 9.76 -0.77
CA LEU A 225 13.50 10.34 -2.08
C LEU A 225 14.47 11.50 -2.39
N PRO A 226 14.93 11.62 -3.64
CA PRO A 226 15.71 12.76 -4.07
C PRO A 226 14.89 14.04 -3.99
N MET A 227 15.51 15.11 -3.51
CA MET A 227 14.96 16.46 -3.58
C MET A 227 15.26 17.08 -4.95
N LEU A 228 14.37 17.96 -5.37
CA LEU A 228 14.66 18.85 -6.48
C LEU A 228 15.55 19.98 -5.96
N ASN A 229 16.85 19.88 -6.24
CA ASN A 229 17.76 20.99 -5.99
C ASN A 229 17.42 22.15 -6.93
N ARG A 230 17.31 23.33 -6.36
CA ARG A 230 17.36 24.57 -7.14
C ARG A 230 18.76 24.83 -7.67
#